data_d2b8fc36f0629e879edad37689a752d2
#
_entry.id   d2b8fc36f0629e879edad37689a752d2
#
_cell.length_a   1.000
_cell.length_b   1.000
_cell.length_c   1.000
_cell.angle_alpha   90.00
_cell.angle_beta   90.00
_cell.angle_gamma   90.00
#
_symmetry.space_group_name_H-M   'P 1'
#
loop_
_entity.id
_entity.type
_entity.pdbx_description
1 polymer ?
#
loop_
_entity_poly.entity_id
_entity_poly.type
_entity_poly.pdbx_seq_one_letter_code
_entity_poly.pdbx_strand_id
1 'polypeptide(L)'
;MDVAFSRNGVPIRLTEERWFHIVENHDDLAGYYDEVLHSIEDPDLILRGHGGALIAVKALGRKKYLAVVYKELSRKDGFVITAYFTSQISRRLIRWQKGRP
;
A
#
# COMPACT_ATOMS: atom_id res chain seq x y z
N MET A 1 4.30 -10.73 -12.60
CA MET A 1 4.81 -9.90 -11.48
C MET A 1 4.97 -8.46 -11.96
N ASP A 2 4.47 -7.54 -11.18
CA ASP A 2 4.63 -6.12 -11.46
C ASP A 2 5.37 -5.43 -10.32
N VAL A 3 5.92 -4.26 -10.63
CA VAL A 3 6.69 -3.46 -9.69
C VAL A 3 6.14 -2.05 -9.69
N ALA A 4 5.92 -1.49 -8.51
CA ALA A 4 5.59 -0.09 -8.31
C ALA A 4 6.70 0.56 -7.48
N PHE A 5 7.07 1.80 -7.80
CA PHE A 5 8.10 2.50 -7.05
C PHE A 5 7.49 3.27 -5.89
N SER A 6 7.97 3.03 -4.68
CA SER A 6 7.52 3.74 -3.51
C SER A 6 7.98 5.20 -3.52
N ARG A 7 7.49 5.98 -2.58
CA ARG A 7 7.91 7.38 -2.40
C ARG A 7 9.42 7.52 -2.23
N ASN A 8 10.06 6.53 -1.62
CA ASN A 8 11.51 6.52 -1.43
C ASN A 8 12.26 5.98 -2.65
N GLY A 9 11.57 5.70 -3.75
CA GLY A 9 12.18 5.20 -4.97
C GLY A 9 12.53 3.72 -4.93
N VAL A 10 11.99 2.97 -3.99
CA VAL A 10 12.25 1.53 -3.87
C VAL A 10 11.27 0.76 -4.76
N PRO A 11 11.75 -0.18 -5.58
CA PRO A 11 10.86 -1.04 -6.35
C PRO A 11 10.15 -2.03 -5.44
N ILE A 12 8.83 -1.98 -5.44
CA ILE A 12 7.98 -2.83 -4.60
C ILE A 12 7.32 -3.86 -5.49
N ARG A 13 7.64 -5.13 -5.27
CA ARG A 13 7.13 -6.25 -6.08
C ARG A 13 5.74 -6.68 -5.61
N LEU A 14 4.88 -6.96 -6.58
CA LEU A 14 3.62 -7.63 -6.33
C LEU A 14 3.55 -8.84 -7.25
N THR A 15 3.80 -10.02 -6.69
CA THR A 15 3.77 -11.27 -7.44
C THR A 15 2.33 -11.76 -7.61
N GLU A 16 2.09 -12.60 -8.64
CA GLU A 16 0.79 -13.20 -8.85
C GLU A 16 0.36 -14.04 -7.65
N GLU A 17 1.29 -14.77 -7.07
CA GLU A 17 1.02 -15.59 -5.88
C GLU A 17 0.59 -14.72 -4.70
N ARG A 18 1.29 -13.61 -4.45
CA ARG A 18 0.93 -12.69 -3.38
C ARG A 18 -0.44 -12.07 -3.65
N TRP A 19 -0.70 -11.66 -4.86
CA TRP A 19 -1.99 -11.09 -5.23
C TRP A 19 -3.12 -12.09 -5.01
N PHE A 20 -2.91 -13.35 -5.38
CA PHE A 20 -3.89 -14.41 -5.15
C PHE A 20 -4.22 -14.54 -3.66
N HIS A 21 -3.19 -14.56 -2.80
CA HIS A 21 -3.38 -14.63 -1.34
C HIS A 21 -4.13 -13.41 -0.80
N ILE A 22 -3.83 -12.24 -1.31
CA ILE A 22 -4.53 -11.02 -0.90
C ILE A 22 -6.01 -11.12 -1.22
N VAL A 23 -6.35 -11.51 -2.44
CA VAL A 23 -7.74 -11.61 -2.88
C VAL A 23 -8.49 -12.73 -2.14
N GLU A 24 -7.81 -13.83 -1.82
CA GLU A 24 -8.42 -14.89 -1.02
C GLU A 24 -8.89 -14.40 0.34
N ASN A 25 -8.12 -13.52 0.96
CA ASN A 25 -8.42 -13.00 2.30
C ASN A 25 -9.25 -11.71 2.26
N HIS A 26 -9.21 -11.00 1.14
CA HIS A 26 -9.91 -9.73 0.93
C HIS A 26 -10.51 -9.73 -0.47
N ASP A 27 -11.58 -10.50 -0.66
CA ASP A 27 -12.17 -10.71 -1.98
C ASP A 27 -12.79 -9.45 -2.58
N ASP A 28 -13.08 -8.45 -1.74
CA ASP A 28 -13.53 -7.14 -2.19
C ASP A 28 -12.46 -6.39 -2.99
N LEU A 29 -11.21 -6.86 -2.95
CA LEU A 29 -10.12 -6.29 -3.75
C LEU A 29 -10.03 -6.85 -5.17
N ALA A 30 -10.83 -7.85 -5.51
CA ALA A 30 -10.84 -8.37 -6.87
C ALA A 30 -11.13 -7.23 -7.85
N GLY A 31 -10.29 -7.09 -8.88
CA GLY A 31 -10.40 -5.97 -9.83
C GLY A 31 -9.64 -4.71 -9.44
N TYR A 32 -8.98 -4.68 -8.29
CA TYR A 32 -8.25 -3.50 -7.79
C TYR A 32 -6.73 -3.65 -7.88
N TYR A 33 -6.25 -4.55 -8.74
CA TYR A 33 -4.81 -4.81 -8.87
C TYR A 33 -4.03 -3.54 -9.22
N ASP A 34 -4.48 -2.81 -10.22
CA ASP A 34 -3.81 -1.58 -10.66
C ASP A 34 -3.86 -0.49 -9.59
N GLU A 35 -4.99 -0.38 -8.89
CA GLU A 35 -5.15 0.60 -7.82
C GLU A 35 -4.21 0.30 -6.64
N VAL A 36 -3.96 -0.97 -6.37
CA VAL A 36 -2.98 -1.36 -5.33
C VAL A 36 -1.59 -0.86 -5.71
N LEU A 37 -1.15 -1.10 -6.95
CA LEU A 37 0.14 -0.62 -7.43
C LEU A 37 0.20 0.90 -7.45
N HIS A 38 -0.86 1.55 -7.95
CA HIS A 38 -0.91 3.00 -8.01
C HIS A 38 -0.85 3.64 -6.61
N SER A 39 -1.47 3.01 -5.61
CA SER A 39 -1.44 3.51 -4.24
C SER A 39 -0.03 3.56 -3.67
N ILE A 40 0.84 2.64 -4.08
CA ILE A 40 2.25 2.65 -3.68
C ILE A 40 2.98 3.82 -4.32
N GLU A 41 2.72 4.09 -5.59
CA GLU A 41 3.41 5.15 -6.34
C GLU A 41 2.93 6.55 -5.97
N ASP A 42 1.63 6.72 -5.76
CA ASP A 42 1.03 8.03 -5.49
C ASP A 42 0.06 7.94 -4.31
N PRO A 43 0.57 7.71 -3.10
CA PRO A 43 -0.28 7.64 -1.92
C PRO A 43 -0.74 9.02 -1.46
N ASP A 44 -1.87 9.07 -0.78
CA ASP A 44 -2.32 10.27 -0.07
C ASP A 44 -1.68 10.36 1.31
N LEU A 45 -1.43 9.21 1.93
CA LEU A 45 -0.78 9.09 3.22
C LEU A 45 0.16 7.90 3.21
N ILE A 46 1.19 7.95 4.06
CA ILE A 46 1.98 6.76 4.40
C ILE A 46 1.97 6.65 5.91
N LEU A 47 1.58 5.50 6.41
CA LEU A 47 1.52 5.20 7.84
C LEU A 47 2.64 4.24 8.20
N ARG A 48 3.05 4.30 9.47
CA ARG A 48 3.91 3.28 10.03
C ARG A 48 3.08 2.01 10.26
N GLY A 49 3.56 0.90 9.73
CA GLY A 49 2.98 -0.41 9.97
C GLY A 49 3.72 -1.17 11.06
N HIS A 50 3.38 -2.44 11.20
CA HIS A 50 4.01 -3.33 12.16
C HIS A 50 5.32 -3.89 11.60
N GLY A 51 6.33 -4.08 12.45
CA GLY A 51 7.56 -4.78 12.07
C GLY A 51 8.37 -4.10 10.98
N GLY A 52 8.36 -2.78 10.92
CA GLY A 52 9.09 -2.02 9.90
C GLY A 52 8.36 -1.88 8.58
N ALA A 53 7.13 -2.39 8.48
CA ALA A 53 6.32 -2.19 7.28
C ALA A 53 5.83 -0.75 7.19
N LEU A 54 5.44 -0.35 5.98
CA LEU A 54 4.79 0.91 5.68
C LEU A 54 3.41 0.62 5.10
N ILE A 55 2.50 1.55 5.25
CA ILE A 55 1.14 1.42 4.72
C ILE A 55 0.86 2.63 3.83
N ALA A 56 0.79 2.39 2.52
CA ALA A 56 0.38 3.41 1.56
C ALA A 56 -1.14 3.46 1.55
N VAL A 57 -1.69 4.66 1.74
CA VAL A 57 -3.14 4.85 1.82
C VAL A 57 -3.59 5.76 0.69
N LYS A 58 -4.61 5.32 -0.03
CA LYS A 58 -5.25 6.10 -1.09
C LYS A 58 -6.71 6.33 -0.74
N ALA A 59 -7.14 7.58 -0.74
CA ALA A 59 -8.54 7.91 -0.52
C ALA A 59 -9.34 7.59 -1.78
N LEU A 60 -10.38 6.79 -1.65
CA LEU A 60 -11.26 6.40 -2.76
C LEU A 60 -12.59 7.13 -2.72
N GLY A 61 -12.87 7.79 -1.64
CA GLY A 61 -14.10 8.50 -1.43
C GLY A 61 -14.24 8.86 0.05
N ARG A 62 -15.40 9.32 0.44
CA ARG A 62 -15.63 9.72 1.82
C ARG A 62 -15.59 8.50 2.73
N LYS A 63 -14.68 8.51 3.70
CA LYS A 63 -14.49 7.42 4.66
C LYS A 63 -14.24 6.06 3.99
N LYS A 64 -13.61 6.10 2.81
CA LYS A 64 -13.23 4.88 2.12
C LYS A 64 -11.79 5.02 1.65
N TYR A 65 -10.94 4.13 2.13
CA TYR A 65 -9.51 4.13 1.85
C TYR A 65 -9.05 2.76 1.41
N LEU A 66 -8.12 2.77 0.46
CA LEU A 66 -7.35 1.56 0.12
C LEU A 66 -6.02 1.65 0.85
N ALA A 67 -5.73 0.65 1.67
CA ALA A 67 -4.48 0.56 2.43
C ALA A 67 -3.65 -0.57 1.84
N VAL A 68 -2.41 -0.29 1.49
CA VAL A 68 -1.47 -1.27 0.92
C VAL A 68 -0.27 -1.37 1.85
N VAL A 69 -0.10 -2.51 2.47
CA VAL A 69 1.00 -2.78 3.39
C VAL A 69 2.17 -3.32 2.59
N TYR A 70 3.32 -2.68 2.70
CA TYR A 70 4.51 -3.08 1.97
C TYR A 70 5.75 -2.89 2.83
N LYS A 71 6.85 -3.49 2.41
CA LYS A 71 8.11 -3.38 3.13
C LYS A 71 9.22 -3.06 2.15
N GLU A 72 10.05 -2.08 2.50
CA GLU A 72 11.26 -1.76 1.78
C GLU A 72 12.40 -2.52 2.45
N LEU A 73 13.02 -3.45 1.73
CA LEU A 73 14.11 -4.27 2.24
C LEU A 73 15.46 -3.59 2.06
N SER A 74 15.59 -2.84 0.96
CA SER A 74 16.80 -2.12 0.60
C SER A 74 16.41 -1.02 -0.39
N ARG A 75 17.37 -0.30 -0.92
CA ARG A 75 17.11 0.69 -1.96
C ARG A 75 16.63 0.07 -3.27
N LYS A 76 16.88 -1.24 -3.45
CA LYS A 76 16.64 -1.93 -4.72
C LYS A 76 15.60 -3.01 -4.63
N ASP A 77 14.99 -3.23 -3.48
CA ASP A 77 14.06 -4.32 -3.30
C ASP A 77 13.07 -4.05 -2.19
N GLY A 78 11.83 -4.45 -2.45
CA GLY A 78 10.75 -4.43 -1.51
C GLY A 78 9.58 -5.27 -2.02
N PHE A 79 8.55 -5.43 -1.23
CA PHE A 79 7.42 -6.28 -1.61
C PHE A 79 6.13 -5.86 -0.91
N VAL A 80 5.02 -6.17 -1.56
CA VAL A 80 3.69 -5.99 -0.98
C VAL A 80 3.42 -7.15 -0.02
N ILE A 81 2.95 -6.83 1.17
CA ILE A 81 2.56 -7.82 2.17
C ILE A 81 1.08 -8.15 2.03
N THR A 82 0.23 -7.12 2.07
CA THR A 82 -1.22 -7.27 1.93
C THR A 82 -1.86 -5.94 1.55
N ALA A 83 -3.15 -5.96 1.29
CA ALA A 83 -3.94 -4.76 1.03
C ALA A 83 -5.36 -4.98 1.54
N TYR A 84 -6.05 -3.91 1.89
CA TYR A 84 -7.41 -3.98 2.38
C TYR A 84 -8.09 -2.62 2.28
N PHE A 85 -9.42 -2.62 2.29
CA PHE A 85 -10.21 -1.40 2.43
C PHE A 85 -10.44 -1.10 3.90
N THR A 86 -10.45 0.17 4.25
CA THR A 86 -10.73 0.62 5.61
C THR A 86 -11.46 1.95 5.59
N SER A 87 -12.23 2.22 6.63
CA SER A 87 -12.89 3.51 6.83
C SER A 87 -12.18 4.37 7.87
N GLN A 88 -11.16 3.84 8.53
CA GLN A 88 -10.48 4.51 9.64
C GLN A 88 -8.98 4.57 9.43
N ILE A 89 -8.41 5.74 9.74
CA ILE A 89 -6.96 5.98 9.65
C ILE A 89 -6.48 6.42 11.02
N SER A 90 -5.45 5.75 11.52
CA SER A 90 -4.80 6.13 12.78
C SER A 90 -3.82 7.26 12.52
N ARG A 91 -4.22 8.49 12.85
CA ARG A 91 -3.45 9.69 12.53
C ARG A 91 -2.10 9.74 13.23
N ARG A 92 -1.98 9.15 14.40
CA ARG A 92 -0.71 9.12 15.14
C ARG A 92 0.36 8.28 14.43
N LEU A 93 -0.04 7.43 13.47
CA LEU A 93 0.87 6.58 12.71
C LEU A 93 1.32 7.23 11.40
N ILE A 94 0.82 8.42 11.07
CA ILE A 94 1.19 9.10 9.82
C ILE A 94 2.67 9.43 9.82
N ARG A 95 3.38 8.97 8.79
CA ARG A 95 4.79 9.27 8.53
C ARG A 95 4.95 10.31 7.45
N TRP A 96 4.03 10.32 6.50
CA TRP A 96 4.06 11.24 5.37
C TRP A 96 2.64 11.50 4.91
N GLN A 97 2.38 12.71 4.47
CA GLN A 97 1.07 13.13 3.98
C GLN A 97 1.26 14.01 2.75
N LYS A 98 0.52 13.69 1.69
CA LYS A 98 0.58 14.43 0.43
C LYS A 98 0.19 15.89 0.66
N GLY A 99 0.96 16.81 0.06
CA GLY A 99 0.69 18.24 0.19
C GLY A 99 1.11 18.85 1.52
N ARG A 100 1.75 18.06 2.40
CA ARG A 100 2.29 18.57 3.67
C ARG A 100 3.82 18.57 3.63
N PRO A 101 4.47 19.69 3.98
CA PRO A 101 5.94 19.75 4.05
C PRO A 101 6.51 18.93 5.19
#